data_b578d9ffc8df2dda8560f1123c637514
#
_entry.id   b578d9ffc8df2dda8560f1123c637514
#
_cell.length_a   1.000
_cell.length_b   1.000
_cell.length_c   1.000
_cell.angle_alpha   90.00
_cell.angle_beta   90.00
_cell.angle_gamma   90.00
#
_symmetry.space_group_name_H-M   'P 1'
#
loop_
_entity.id
_entity.type
_entity.pdbx_description
1 polymer ?
#
loop_
_entity_poly.entity_id
_entity_poly.type
_entity_poly.pdbx_seq_one_letter_code
_entity_poly.pdbx_strand_id
1 'polypeptide(L)'
;MHFAARPPEGEIAMSKIRLTAFKWVPPFAQGLVKDLRVRWALEEAGLPYEERLLNAGEHKLPAHRALQPFGQVPVYEEDGLTLFESGAIIMHIGQRCPTLLPADPAKRARPGAGAGLRRGRRWRGR
;
A
#
# COMPACT_ATOMS: atom_id res chain seq x y z
N MET A 1 -9.93 11.34 -16.83
CA MET A 1 -8.54 10.87 -16.68
C MET A 1 -7.65 12.09 -16.67
N HIS A 2 -7.06 12.40 -15.53
CA HIS A 2 -6.11 13.49 -15.44
C HIS A 2 -4.75 13.01 -15.93
N PHE A 3 -4.32 13.56 -17.05
CA PHE A 3 -2.92 13.49 -17.38
C PHE A 3 -2.18 14.51 -16.50
N ALA A 4 -1.32 14.04 -15.62
CA ALA A 4 -0.40 14.92 -14.97
C ALA A 4 0.41 15.65 -16.03
N ALA A 5 0.54 16.97 -15.91
CA ALA A 5 1.40 17.74 -16.78
C ALA A 5 2.80 17.11 -16.78
N ARG A 6 3.41 16.96 -17.95
CA ARG A 6 4.76 16.42 -18.05
C ARG A 6 5.69 17.32 -17.24
N PRO A 7 6.47 16.75 -16.30
CA PRO A 7 7.41 17.54 -15.53
C PRO A 7 8.44 18.18 -16.45
N PRO A 8 8.99 19.34 -16.07
CA PRO A 8 10.05 19.96 -16.85
C PRO A 8 11.22 19.02 -17.06
N GLU A 9 11.88 19.16 -18.19
CA GLU A 9 13.05 18.35 -18.52
C GLU A 9 14.10 18.46 -17.41
N GLY A 10 14.54 17.30 -16.89
CA GLY A 10 15.50 17.21 -15.80
C GLY A 10 14.91 16.89 -14.44
N GLU A 11 13.58 16.94 -14.27
CA GLU A 11 12.92 16.42 -13.07
C GLU A 11 12.46 14.99 -13.30
N ILE A 12 12.84 14.09 -12.38
CA ILE A 12 12.30 12.75 -12.34
C ILE A 12 10.84 12.88 -11.91
N ALA A 13 9.92 12.48 -12.80
CA ALA A 13 8.52 12.40 -12.46
C ALA A 13 8.34 11.36 -11.34
N MET A 14 8.11 11.83 -10.12
CA MET A 14 7.71 10.95 -9.04
C MET A 14 6.25 10.58 -9.24
N SER A 15 5.98 9.29 -9.38
CA SER A 15 4.63 8.75 -9.42
C SER A 15 3.88 9.21 -8.17
N LYS A 16 2.71 9.79 -8.36
CA LYS A 16 1.90 10.24 -7.25
C LYS A 16 1.08 9.09 -6.70
N ILE A 17 1.49 8.61 -5.55
CA ILE A 17 0.80 7.53 -4.85
C ILE A 17 -0.24 8.12 -3.92
N ARG A 18 -1.44 7.55 -3.95
CA ARG A 18 -2.52 7.86 -3.02
C ARG A 18 -2.98 6.61 -2.30
N LEU A 19 -2.98 6.69 -0.98
CA LEU A 19 -3.49 5.63 -0.11
C LEU A 19 -4.79 6.08 0.54
N THR A 20 -5.87 5.35 0.29
CA THR A 20 -7.15 5.57 0.95
C THR A 20 -7.22 4.76 2.23
N ALA A 21 -7.53 5.42 3.33
CA ALA A 21 -7.64 4.82 4.65
C ALA A 21 -8.73 5.53 5.48
N PHE A 22 -9.05 5.00 6.63
CA PHE A 22 -9.97 5.69 7.55
C PHE A 22 -9.26 6.84 8.25
N LYS A 23 -9.98 7.97 8.38
CA LYS A 23 -9.51 9.13 9.13
C LYS A 23 -9.37 8.82 10.61
N TRP A 24 -10.29 8.03 11.14
CA TRP A 24 -10.31 7.63 12.53
C TRP A 24 -10.86 6.21 12.68
N VAL A 25 -10.29 5.49 13.61
CA VAL A 25 -10.78 4.18 14.03
C VAL A 25 -10.86 4.13 15.54
N PRO A 26 -11.80 3.35 16.13
CA PRO A 26 -11.90 3.20 17.56
C PRO A 26 -10.58 2.75 18.20
N PRO A 27 -10.31 3.09 19.47
CA PRO A 27 -9.06 2.71 20.13
C PRO A 27 -8.72 1.22 20.05
N PHE A 28 -9.72 0.35 20.16
CA PHE A 28 -9.48 -1.09 20.06
C PHE A 28 -9.02 -1.56 18.66
N ALA A 29 -9.32 -0.79 17.63
CA ALA A 29 -8.92 -1.10 16.26
C ALA A 29 -7.61 -0.41 15.82
N GLN A 30 -7.11 0.54 16.61
CA GLN A 30 -5.86 1.21 16.32
C GLN A 30 -4.70 0.21 16.34
N GLY A 31 -3.89 0.24 15.31
CA GLY A 31 -2.81 -0.73 15.13
C GLY A 31 -3.22 -2.07 14.51
N LEU A 32 -4.52 -2.32 14.33
CA LEU A 32 -5.04 -3.55 13.74
C LEU A 32 -5.58 -3.37 12.31
N VAL A 33 -5.66 -2.14 11.83
CA VAL A 33 -6.19 -1.84 10.51
C VAL A 33 -5.20 -2.21 9.40
N LYS A 34 -5.73 -2.70 8.30
CA LYS A 34 -4.91 -3.25 7.20
C LYS A 34 -4.07 -2.21 6.46
N ASP A 35 -4.48 -0.94 6.49
CA ASP A 35 -3.70 0.14 5.87
C ASP A 35 -2.33 0.35 6.52
N LEU A 36 -2.15 -0.02 7.78
CA LEU A 36 -0.85 0.02 8.44
C LEU A 36 0.21 -0.82 7.73
N ARG A 37 -0.17 -1.96 7.19
CA ARG A 37 0.73 -2.81 6.43
C ARG A 37 1.22 -2.14 5.17
N VAL A 38 0.33 -1.44 4.50
CA VAL A 38 0.65 -0.69 3.27
C VAL A 38 1.51 0.52 3.61
N ARG A 39 1.17 1.26 4.66
CA ARG A 39 1.97 2.41 5.14
C ARG A 39 3.40 1.98 5.46
N TRP A 40 3.53 0.89 6.18
CA TRP A 40 4.84 0.34 6.51
C TRP A 40 5.64 -0.03 5.25
N ALA A 41 5.03 -0.66 4.27
CA ALA A 41 5.70 -1.01 3.02
C ALA A 41 6.16 0.23 2.24
N LEU A 42 5.33 1.27 2.19
CA LEU A 42 5.68 2.54 1.55
C LEU A 42 6.85 3.23 2.26
N GLU A 43 6.86 3.25 3.58
CA GLU A 43 7.97 3.80 4.37
C GLU A 43 9.26 3.01 4.15
N GLU A 44 9.22 1.69 4.18
CA GLU A 44 10.38 0.83 3.91
C GLU A 44 10.92 1.01 2.48
N ALA A 45 10.05 1.20 1.52
CA ALA A 45 10.43 1.45 0.13
C ALA A 45 10.91 2.89 -0.11
N GLY A 46 10.74 3.79 0.86
CA GLY A 46 11.07 5.19 0.71
C GLY A 46 10.21 5.93 -0.30
N LEU A 47 8.99 5.46 -0.54
CA LEU A 47 8.07 6.03 -1.51
C LEU A 47 7.15 7.06 -0.83
N PRO A 48 7.18 8.33 -1.26
CA PRO A 48 6.25 9.33 -0.75
C PRO A 48 4.84 9.03 -1.26
N TYR A 49 3.86 9.29 -0.41
CA TYR A 49 2.46 9.09 -0.74
C TYR A 49 1.58 10.14 -0.08
N GLU A 50 0.43 10.39 -0.67
CA GLU A 50 -0.62 11.18 -0.04
C GLU A 50 -1.71 10.29 0.52
N GLU A 51 -2.39 10.78 1.54
CA GLU A 51 -3.50 10.08 2.16
C GLU A 51 -4.83 10.63 1.66
N ARG A 52 -5.74 9.72 1.33
CA ARG A 52 -7.15 10.02 1.18
C ARG A 52 -7.89 9.43 2.36
N LEU A 53 -8.28 10.27 3.30
CA LEU A 53 -8.90 9.83 4.54
C LEU A 53 -10.42 9.85 4.44
N LEU A 54 -11.04 8.75 4.80
CA LEU A 54 -12.49 8.58 4.80
C LEU A 54 -13.04 8.72 6.20
N ASN A 55 -14.17 9.46 6.29
CA ASN A 55 -14.99 9.48 7.49
C ASN A 55 -15.81 8.18 7.60
N ALA A 56 -16.36 7.92 8.77
CA ALA A 56 -17.20 6.76 9.00
C ALA A 56 -18.37 6.71 7.99
N GLY A 57 -18.54 5.56 7.36
CA GLY A 57 -19.60 5.34 6.37
C GLY A 57 -19.24 5.71 4.93
N GLU A 58 -18.25 6.56 4.69
CA GLU A 58 -17.87 6.96 3.33
C GLU A 58 -17.36 5.78 2.48
N HIS A 59 -16.79 4.77 3.11
CA HIS A 59 -16.33 3.56 2.43
C HIS A 59 -17.46 2.74 1.80
N LYS A 60 -18.70 2.98 2.19
CA LYS A 60 -19.89 2.31 1.64
C LYS A 60 -20.56 3.12 0.53
N LEU A 61 -20.13 4.36 0.32
CA LEU A 61 -20.71 5.22 -0.71
C LEU A 61 -20.25 4.81 -2.12
N PRO A 62 -21.07 5.12 -3.15
CA PRO A 62 -20.77 4.76 -4.53
C PRO A 62 -19.40 5.25 -5.02
N ALA A 63 -18.97 6.44 -4.60
CA ALA A 63 -17.67 7.00 -4.99
C ALA A 63 -16.50 6.09 -4.57
N HIS A 64 -16.52 5.56 -3.36
CA HIS A 64 -15.49 4.63 -2.91
C HIS A 64 -15.66 3.25 -3.53
N ARG A 65 -16.89 2.76 -3.66
CA ARG A 65 -17.16 1.46 -4.28
C ARG A 65 -16.78 1.38 -5.76
N ALA A 66 -16.67 2.52 -6.42
CA ALA A 66 -16.13 2.58 -7.78
C ALA A 66 -14.64 2.21 -7.82
N LEU A 67 -13.90 2.46 -6.73
CA LEU A 67 -12.49 2.11 -6.58
C LEU A 67 -12.32 0.71 -5.98
N GLN A 68 -13.16 0.37 -5.01
CA GLN A 68 -13.12 -0.89 -4.27
C GLN A 68 -14.54 -1.44 -4.12
N PRO A 69 -14.93 -2.44 -4.94
CA PRO A 69 -16.31 -2.92 -5.00
C PRO A 69 -16.87 -3.45 -3.68
N PHE A 70 -16.01 -3.94 -2.80
CA PHE A 70 -16.42 -4.47 -1.49
C PHE A 70 -16.59 -3.39 -0.42
N GLY A 71 -16.31 -2.13 -0.76
CA GLY A 71 -16.43 -1.01 0.17
C GLY A 71 -15.48 -1.09 1.36
N GLN A 72 -14.25 -1.50 1.11
CA GLN A 72 -13.22 -1.67 2.14
C GLN A 72 -12.04 -0.73 1.90
N VAL A 73 -11.19 -0.61 2.89
CA VAL A 73 -9.88 0.04 2.82
C VAL A 73 -8.80 -1.00 3.16
N PRO A 74 -7.55 -0.81 2.74
CA PRO A 74 -7.01 0.29 1.96
C PRO A 74 -7.30 0.20 0.47
N VAL A 75 -7.19 1.33 -0.22
CA VAL A 75 -7.11 1.41 -1.69
C VAL A 75 -5.84 2.16 -2.05
N TYR A 76 -5.12 1.64 -3.01
CA TYR A 76 -3.89 2.21 -3.53
C TYR A 76 -4.10 2.70 -4.95
N GLU A 77 -3.74 3.93 -5.21
CA GLU A 77 -3.82 4.53 -6.55
C GLU A 77 -2.47 5.10 -6.96
N GLU A 78 -2.09 4.85 -8.20
CA GLU A 78 -0.86 5.40 -8.78
C GLU A 78 -0.98 5.41 -10.31
N ASP A 79 -0.83 6.59 -10.91
CA ASP A 79 -0.77 6.76 -12.38
C ASP A 79 -1.88 6.00 -13.15
N GLY A 80 -3.11 6.08 -12.68
CA GLY A 80 -4.25 5.41 -13.27
C GLY A 80 -4.42 3.95 -12.86
N LEU A 81 -3.48 3.39 -12.13
CA LEU A 81 -3.62 2.06 -11.53
C LEU A 81 -4.36 2.18 -10.20
N THR A 82 -5.35 1.32 -9.99
CA THR A 82 -6.07 1.19 -8.73
C THR A 82 -5.94 -0.23 -8.22
N LEU A 83 -5.44 -0.40 -7.02
CA LEU A 83 -5.30 -1.70 -6.37
C LEU A 83 -6.02 -1.71 -5.04
N PHE A 84 -6.61 -2.82 -4.71
CA PHE A 84 -7.13 -3.12 -3.38
C PHE A 84 -6.61 -4.50 -2.94
N GLU A 85 -6.87 -4.89 -1.69
CA GLU A 85 -6.24 -5.98 -0.98
C GLU A 85 -4.80 -5.63 -0.55
N SER A 86 -4.60 -5.54 0.77
CA SER A 86 -3.31 -5.12 1.33
C SER A 86 -2.14 -5.98 0.86
N GLY A 87 -2.34 -7.28 0.71
CA GLY A 87 -1.31 -8.18 0.20
C GLY A 87 -0.90 -7.87 -1.24
N ALA A 88 -1.87 -7.63 -2.11
CA ALA A 88 -1.60 -7.28 -3.50
C ALA A 88 -0.88 -5.92 -3.62
N ILE A 89 -1.29 -4.96 -2.81
CA ILE A 89 -0.66 -3.64 -2.75
C ILE A 89 0.80 -3.76 -2.31
N ILE A 90 1.06 -4.52 -1.26
CA ILE A 90 2.42 -4.74 -0.74
C ILE A 90 3.31 -5.43 -1.78
N MET A 91 2.78 -6.41 -2.50
CA MET A 91 3.51 -7.04 -3.59
C MET A 91 3.87 -6.06 -4.71
N HIS A 92 2.96 -5.18 -5.06
CA HIS A 92 3.19 -4.14 -6.06
C HIS A 92 4.29 -3.16 -5.61
N ILE A 93 4.23 -2.69 -4.38
CA ILE A 93 5.26 -1.81 -3.79
C ILE A 93 6.60 -2.55 -3.73
N GLY A 94 6.57 -3.80 -3.33
CA GLY A 94 7.76 -4.64 -3.17
C GLY A 94 8.58 -4.80 -4.45
N GLN A 95 7.95 -4.73 -5.62
CA GLN A 95 8.64 -4.81 -6.90
C GLN A 95 9.65 -3.67 -7.11
N ARG A 96 9.49 -2.56 -6.41
CA ARG A 96 10.41 -1.41 -6.45
C ARG A 96 11.43 -1.42 -5.33
N CYS A 97 11.33 -2.37 -4.42
CA CYS A 97 12.16 -2.40 -3.23
C CYS A 97 12.77 -3.79 -3.03
N PRO A 98 14.04 -3.99 -3.41
CA PRO A 98 14.69 -5.30 -3.28
C PRO A 98 14.76 -5.83 -1.84
N THR A 99 14.69 -4.95 -0.83
CA THR A 99 14.66 -5.36 0.57
C THR A 99 13.31 -5.95 0.97
N LEU A 100 12.23 -5.51 0.32
CA LEU A 100 10.90 -6.05 0.52
C LEU A 100 10.66 -7.32 -0.31
N LEU A 101 11.01 -7.25 -1.58
CA LEU A 101 10.81 -8.34 -2.53
C LEU A 101 12.05 -8.48 -3.40
N PRO A 102 12.89 -9.48 -3.16
CA PRO A 102 14.08 -9.69 -3.98
C PRO A 102 13.75 -9.88 -5.45
N ALA A 103 14.58 -9.34 -6.34
CA ALA A 103 14.43 -9.50 -7.79
C ALA A 103 14.65 -10.94 -8.24
N ASP A 104 15.53 -11.67 -7.55
CA ASP A 104 15.84 -13.07 -7.84
C ASP A 104 14.65 -13.98 -7.47
N PRO A 105 14.05 -14.71 -8.43
CA PRO A 105 12.93 -15.61 -8.14
C PRO A 105 13.23 -16.67 -7.10
N ALA A 106 14.45 -17.18 -7.05
CA ALA A 106 14.85 -18.17 -6.06
C ALA A 106 14.85 -17.59 -4.64
N LYS A 107 15.24 -16.34 -4.50
CA LYS A 107 15.19 -15.65 -3.20
C LYS A 107 13.76 -15.31 -2.79
N ARG A 108 12.88 -15.01 -3.73
CA ARG A 108 11.45 -14.79 -3.46
C ARG A 108 10.76 -16.04 -2.93
N ALA A 109 11.11 -17.19 -3.48
CA ALA A 109 10.52 -18.46 -3.12
C ALA A 109 10.98 -18.99 -1.75
N ARG A 110 12.05 -18.45 -1.18
CA ARG A 110 12.55 -18.89 0.12
C ARG A 110 11.65 -18.38 1.24
N PRO A 111 11.35 -19.23 2.22
CA PRO A 111 10.72 -18.78 3.45
C PRO A 111 11.52 -17.64 4.08
N GLY A 112 10.85 -16.56 4.39
CA GLY A 112 11.49 -15.40 4.99
C GLY A 112 12.08 -14.41 4.00
N ALA A 113 11.89 -14.59 2.71
CA ALA A 113 12.20 -13.59 1.72
C ALA A 113 11.16 -12.47 1.76
N GLY A 114 11.60 -11.23 1.67
CA GLY A 114 10.73 -10.08 1.77
C GLY A 114 10.59 -9.53 3.18
N ALA A 115 10.14 -8.31 3.31
CA ALA A 115 10.15 -7.57 4.56
C ALA A 115 9.25 -8.15 5.63
N GLY A 116 8.05 -8.56 5.25
CA GLY A 116 7.12 -9.18 6.18
C GLY A 116 7.53 -10.58 6.59
N LEU A 117 8.50 -11.12 5.91
CA LEU A 117 8.93 -12.50 6.05
C LEU A 117 10.37 -12.59 6.54
N ARG A 118 10.93 -11.47 6.98
CA ARG A 118 12.32 -11.48 7.43
C ARG A 118 12.55 -12.51 8.54
N ARG A 119 13.58 -13.28 8.33
CA ARG A 119 14.10 -14.17 9.35
C ARG A 119 14.47 -13.38 10.59
N GLY A 120 14.16 -13.90 11.72
CA GLY A 120 14.41 -13.28 13.01
C GLY A 120 13.14 -12.85 13.71
N ARG A 121 12.05 -12.79 12.99
CA ARG A 121 10.75 -12.68 13.62
C ARG A 121 9.98 -13.98 13.44
N ARG A 122 10.61 -15.04 13.92
CA ARG A 122 9.87 -16.27 14.14
C ARG A 122 8.77 -15.91 15.13
N TRP A 123 7.57 -15.91 14.65
CA TRP A 123 6.43 -15.94 15.53
C TRP A 123 6.59 -17.16 16.41
N ARG A 124 7.04 -16.97 17.61
CA ARG A 124 6.91 -18.00 18.62
C ARG A 124 5.48 -17.86 19.11
N GLY A 125 4.59 -18.60 18.47
CA GLY A 125 3.27 -18.82 19.01
C GLY A 125 3.43 -19.38 20.40
N ARG A 126 2.80 -18.74 21.33
CA ARG A 126 2.51 -19.34 22.64
C ARG A 126 1.19 -20.05 22.56
#